data_eba1c8b3bc85f4bb66881de193a7f610
#
_entry.id   eba1c8b3bc85f4bb66881de193a7f610
#
_cell.length_a   1.000
_cell.length_b   1.000
_cell.length_c   1.000
_cell.angle_alpha   90.00
_cell.angle_beta   90.00
_cell.angle_gamma   90.00
#
_symmetry.space_group_name_H-M   'P 1'
#
loop_
_entity.id
_entity.type
_entity.pdbx_description
1 polymer ?
#
loop_
_entity_poly.entity_id
_entity_poly.type
_entity_poly.pdbx_seq_one_letter_code
_entity_poly.pdbx_strand_id
1 'polypeptide(L)'
;MITAYTHPYNSVQRSILVNCVVSLPMSKDEENPTLQKALWDTGAMTTCISTALADGLGLEPTDEVSVVGANNEPFKAPVYSVKIKMGSFVIPMHQVIGLPMAGTSHSVIIGMDIISLGDLAITNYSGRTVITFRTPSLETINYVDELAIQKKCNNMHRLNLSSGRPDKCACGSGKDYKNCHGASPYARYRSK
;
A
#
# COMPACT_ATOMS: atom_id res chain seq x y z
N MET A 1 -17.59 4.57 2.12
CA MET A 1 -17.49 3.12 1.78
C MET A 1 -16.06 2.69 2.00
N ILE A 2 -15.82 1.53 2.62
CA ILE A 2 -14.46 0.97 2.78
C ILE A 2 -14.14 0.18 1.52
N THR A 3 -12.99 0.45 0.91
CA THR A 3 -12.49 -0.29 -0.24
C THR A 3 -11.07 -0.77 0.04
N ALA A 4 -10.69 -1.91 -0.55
CA ALA A 4 -9.36 -2.46 -0.38
C ALA A 4 -8.86 -3.07 -1.69
N TYR A 5 -7.54 -3.07 -1.84
CA TYR A 5 -6.80 -3.65 -2.94
C TYR A 5 -5.64 -4.49 -2.38
N THR A 6 -5.40 -5.65 -2.97
CA THR A 6 -4.26 -6.51 -2.61
C THR A 6 -3.64 -7.09 -3.86
N HIS A 7 -2.32 -7.08 -3.94
CA HIS A 7 -1.58 -7.71 -5.03
C HIS A 7 -0.42 -8.56 -4.47
N PRO A 8 -0.46 -9.88 -4.64
CA PRO A 8 0.64 -10.77 -4.29
C PRO A 8 1.65 -10.89 -5.44
N TYR A 9 2.92 -11.02 -5.08
CA TYR A 9 4.00 -11.36 -6.00
C TYR A 9 4.54 -12.75 -5.71
N ASN A 10 5.20 -13.37 -6.67
CA ASN A 10 5.79 -14.72 -6.51
C ASN A 10 7.19 -14.70 -5.88
N SER A 11 7.80 -13.52 -5.72
CA SER A 11 9.12 -13.31 -5.11
C SER A 11 9.16 -11.98 -4.37
N VAL A 12 10.23 -11.73 -3.61
CA VAL A 12 10.48 -10.44 -2.97
C VAL A 12 10.74 -9.38 -4.04
N GLN A 13 10.00 -8.27 -3.96
CA GLN A 13 10.11 -7.15 -4.88
C GLN A 13 10.92 -6.00 -4.27
N ARG A 14 11.72 -5.34 -5.10
CA ARG A 14 12.45 -4.10 -4.73
C ARG A 14 11.71 -2.84 -5.16
N SER A 15 10.80 -2.97 -6.13
CA SER A 15 9.87 -1.93 -6.54
C SER A 15 8.46 -2.51 -6.66
N ILE A 16 7.48 -1.77 -6.22
CA ILE A 16 6.09 -2.24 -6.15
C ILE A 16 5.35 -1.78 -7.40
N LEU A 17 5.36 -2.62 -8.43
CA LEU A 17 4.71 -2.38 -9.71
C LEU A 17 3.42 -3.20 -9.82
N VAL A 18 2.29 -2.52 -9.96
CA VAL A 18 0.97 -3.16 -10.13
C VAL A 18 0.34 -2.79 -11.46
N ASN A 19 -0.62 -3.57 -11.92
CA ASN A 19 -1.42 -3.20 -13.07
C ASN A 19 -2.53 -2.23 -12.64
N CYS A 20 -2.75 -1.19 -13.42
CA CYS A 20 -3.86 -0.27 -13.27
C CYS A 20 -4.48 0.07 -14.64
N VAL A 21 -5.65 0.67 -14.62
CA VAL A 21 -6.28 1.32 -15.76
C VAL A 21 -6.39 2.80 -15.45
N VAL A 22 -5.99 3.63 -16.39
CA VAL A 22 -6.20 5.09 -16.34
C VAL A 22 -7.17 5.46 -17.44
N SER A 23 -8.16 6.29 -17.12
CA SER A 23 -9.18 6.74 -18.04
C SER A 23 -9.68 8.13 -17.70
N LEU A 24 -10.49 8.73 -18.60
CA LEU A 24 -11.19 9.99 -18.30
C LEU A 24 -12.12 9.81 -17.08
N PRO A 25 -12.29 10.82 -16.23
CA PRO A 25 -13.06 10.73 -15.00
C PRO A 25 -14.50 10.22 -15.18
N MET A 26 -15.14 10.67 -16.25
CA MET A 26 -16.55 10.37 -16.55
C MET A 26 -16.74 9.21 -17.53
N SER A 27 -15.64 8.55 -17.95
CA SER A 27 -15.77 7.39 -18.84
C SER A 27 -16.50 6.25 -18.14
N LYS A 28 -17.40 5.58 -18.85
CA LYS A 28 -17.94 4.27 -18.46
C LYS A 28 -16.78 3.26 -18.45
N ASP A 29 -16.95 2.13 -17.73
CA ASP A 29 -15.93 1.09 -17.77
C ASP A 29 -15.67 0.69 -19.23
N GLU A 30 -14.39 0.78 -19.63
CA GLU A 30 -14.00 0.51 -21.02
C GLU A 30 -14.16 -0.98 -21.33
N GLU A 31 -14.71 -1.30 -22.51
CA GLU A 31 -14.86 -2.68 -22.97
C GLU A 31 -13.51 -3.39 -23.14
N ASN A 32 -12.43 -2.65 -23.47
CA ASN A 32 -11.07 -3.16 -23.61
C ASN A 32 -10.04 -2.18 -22.98
N PRO A 33 -9.91 -2.13 -21.65
CA PRO A 33 -9.03 -1.19 -21.00
C PRO A 33 -7.56 -1.53 -21.27
N THR A 34 -6.76 -0.54 -21.66
CA THR A 34 -5.31 -0.69 -21.79
C THR A 34 -4.69 -0.71 -20.39
N LEU A 35 -4.11 -1.86 -20.02
CA LEU A 35 -3.42 -2.02 -18.73
C LEU A 35 -2.10 -1.23 -18.73
N GLN A 36 -1.94 -0.40 -17.72
CA GLN A 36 -0.75 0.36 -17.42
C GLN A 36 0.00 -0.26 -16.24
N LYS A 37 1.29 0.04 -16.12
CA LYS A 37 2.06 -0.27 -14.90
C LYS A 37 2.10 0.97 -14.02
N ALA A 38 1.69 0.80 -12.76
CA ALA A 38 1.79 1.82 -11.72
C ALA A 38 2.85 1.44 -10.70
N LEU A 39 3.76 2.36 -10.42
CA LEU A 39 4.73 2.27 -9.32
C LEU A 39 4.09 2.89 -8.06
N TRP A 40 4.03 2.14 -6.95
CA TRP A 40 3.72 2.70 -5.63
C TRP A 40 5.00 3.33 -5.06
N ASP A 41 5.02 4.64 -4.89
CA ASP A 41 6.20 5.42 -4.51
C ASP A 41 5.93 6.35 -3.34
N THR A 42 6.39 5.96 -2.14
CA THR A 42 6.29 6.80 -0.94
C THR A 42 7.22 8.01 -0.96
N GLY A 43 8.14 8.09 -1.92
CA GLY A 43 9.02 9.25 -2.15
C GLY A 43 8.40 10.32 -3.05
N ALA A 44 7.32 9.98 -3.79
CA ALA A 44 6.59 10.94 -4.60
C ALA A 44 5.47 11.59 -3.78
N MET A 45 5.44 12.92 -3.70
CA MET A 45 4.37 13.65 -3.00
C MET A 45 3.03 13.55 -3.76
N THR A 46 3.09 13.57 -5.09
CA THR A 46 1.92 13.63 -5.97
C THR A 46 1.94 12.49 -6.97
N THR A 47 0.77 11.96 -7.25
CA THR A 47 0.55 10.96 -8.30
C THR A 47 0.82 11.55 -9.67
N CYS A 48 1.51 10.79 -10.52
CA CYS A 48 1.94 11.23 -11.84
C CYS A 48 1.57 10.19 -12.91
N ILE A 49 1.37 10.66 -14.14
CA ILE A 49 1.25 9.81 -15.33
C ILE A 49 2.26 10.25 -16.39
N SER A 50 2.64 9.34 -17.30
CA SER A 50 3.47 9.74 -18.44
C SER A 50 2.68 10.63 -19.39
N THR A 51 3.34 11.67 -19.94
CA THR A 51 2.72 12.52 -20.97
C THR A 51 2.30 11.70 -22.19
N ALA A 52 3.07 10.69 -22.57
CA ALA A 52 2.70 9.77 -23.64
C ALA A 52 1.40 8.99 -23.37
N LEU A 53 1.14 8.61 -22.09
CA LEU A 53 -0.14 8.01 -21.71
C LEU A 53 -1.28 9.03 -21.79
N ALA A 54 -1.06 10.25 -21.32
CA ALA A 54 -2.04 11.33 -21.41
C ALA A 54 -2.44 11.61 -22.86
N ASP A 55 -1.46 11.74 -23.76
CA ASP A 55 -1.66 11.94 -25.18
C ASP A 55 -2.43 10.78 -25.83
N GLY A 56 -2.05 9.53 -25.49
CA GLY A 56 -2.71 8.33 -26.01
C GLY A 56 -4.18 8.18 -25.54
N LEU A 57 -4.54 8.77 -24.40
CA LEU A 57 -5.90 8.82 -23.87
C LEU A 57 -6.68 10.07 -24.33
N GLY A 58 -6.04 10.99 -25.06
CA GLY A 58 -6.66 12.26 -25.48
C GLY A 58 -7.01 13.15 -24.27
N LEU A 59 -6.19 13.12 -23.20
CA LEU A 59 -6.42 13.96 -22.02
C LEU A 59 -6.01 15.40 -22.32
N GLU A 60 -6.91 16.34 -22.02
CA GLU A 60 -6.61 17.76 -22.07
C GLU A 60 -6.10 18.24 -20.70
N PRO A 61 -5.01 19.03 -20.65
CA PRO A 61 -4.54 19.62 -19.41
C PRO A 61 -5.61 20.51 -18.77
N THR A 62 -5.83 20.35 -17.48
CA THR A 62 -6.74 21.18 -16.70
C THR A 62 -6.02 22.35 -16.03
N ASP A 63 -4.68 22.24 -15.87
CA ASP A 63 -3.83 23.25 -15.23
C ASP A 63 -2.36 23.01 -15.60
N GLU A 64 -1.45 23.90 -15.17
CA GLU A 64 -0.02 23.77 -15.26
C GLU A 64 0.64 24.11 -13.90
N VAL A 65 1.50 23.25 -13.42
CA VAL A 65 2.20 23.44 -12.13
C VAL A 65 3.71 23.44 -12.33
N SER A 66 4.43 24.15 -11.42
CA SER A 66 5.89 24.06 -11.34
C SER A 66 6.26 22.86 -10.47
N VAL A 67 7.03 21.94 -11.02
CA VAL A 67 7.51 20.72 -10.36
C VAL A 67 9.01 20.78 -10.19
N VAL A 68 9.50 20.32 -9.05
CA VAL A 68 10.94 20.12 -8.82
C VAL A 68 11.19 18.61 -8.87
N GLY A 69 11.91 18.18 -9.88
CA GLY A 69 12.31 16.79 -10.04
C GLY A 69 13.51 16.40 -9.16
N ALA A 70 13.97 15.16 -9.29
CA ALA A 70 15.11 14.63 -8.54
C ALA A 70 16.44 15.36 -8.83
N ASN A 71 16.54 16.09 -9.92
CA ASN A 71 17.69 16.95 -10.28
C ASN A 71 17.67 18.36 -9.63
N ASN A 72 16.65 18.65 -8.80
CA ASN A 72 16.41 19.97 -8.18
C ASN A 72 16.19 21.13 -9.16
N GLU A 73 15.94 20.88 -10.43
CA GLU A 73 15.60 21.91 -11.40
C GLU A 73 14.07 22.03 -11.54
N PRO A 74 13.49 23.22 -11.36
CA PRO A 74 12.07 23.42 -11.56
C PRO A 74 11.72 23.40 -13.04
N PHE A 75 10.63 22.74 -13.39
CA PHE A 75 10.05 22.77 -14.73
C PHE A 75 8.54 22.82 -14.67
N LYS A 76 7.91 23.29 -15.73
CA LYS A 76 6.47 23.33 -15.86
C LYS A 76 5.95 22.00 -16.34
N ALA A 77 4.90 21.49 -15.68
CA ALA A 77 4.26 20.23 -16.01
C ALA A 77 2.74 20.39 -16.09
N PRO A 78 2.08 19.75 -17.08
CA PRO A 78 0.64 19.78 -17.18
C PRO A 78 0.00 18.96 -16.06
N VAL A 79 -1.21 19.40 -15.66
CA VAL A 79 -2.08 18.67 -14.71
C VAL A 79 -3.26 18.10 -15.48
N TYR A 80 -3.57 16.85 -15.21
CA TYR A 80 -4.72 16.16 -15.82
C TYR A 80 -5.68 15.67 -14.74
N SER A 81 -6.94 15.55 -15.09
CA SER A 81 -7.95 14.89 -14.24
C SER A 81 -8.22 13.49 -14.80
N VAL A 82 -8.05 12.46 -13.97
CA VAL A 82 -8.15 11.05 -14.40
C VAL A 82 -8.94 10.20 -13.40
N LYS A 83 -9.46 9.09 -13.89
CA LYS A 83 -9.92 7.96 -13.09
C LYS A 83 -8.84 6.88 -13.10
N ILE A 84 -8.48 6.36 -11.92
CA ILE A 84 -7.51 5.28 -11.76
C ILE A 84 -8.21 4.07 -11.15
N LYS A 85 -8.04 2.90 -11.76
CA LYS A 85 -8.64 1.63 -11.31
C LYS A 85 -7.56 0.56 -11.14
N MET A 86 -7.54 -0.10 -9.98
CA MET A 86 -6.66 -1.22 -9.65
C MET A 86 -7.52 -2.37 -9.09
N GLY A 87 -7.85 -3.34 -9.95
CA GLY A 87 -8.83 -4.38 -9.60
C GLY A 87 -10.18 -3.76 -9.26
N SER A 88 -10.68 -4.02 -8.05
CA SER A 88 -11.93 -3.43 -7.53
C SER A 88 -11.75 -2.05 -6.89
N PHE A 89 -10.52 -1.63 -6.63
CA PHE A 89 -10.23 -0.31 -6.07
C PHE A 89 -10.27 0.75 -7.17
N VAL A 90 -11.08 1.79 -6.96
CA VAL A 90 -11.29 2.87 -7.94
C VAL A 90 -11.14 4.21 -7.27
N ILE A 91 -10.32 5.08 -7.87
CA ILE A 91 -10.23 6.51 -7.58
C ILE A 91 -10.97 7.21 -8.72
N PRO A 92 -12.19 7.72 -8.49
CA PRO A 92 -13.10 8.12 -9.57
C PRO A 92 -12.69 9.40 -10.29
N MET A 93 -12.01 10.30 -9.58
CA MET A 93 -11.47 11.54 -10.14
C MET A 93 -10.29 12.00 -9.29
N HIS A 94 -9.14 12.18 -9.94
CA HIS A 94 -7.93 12.63 -9.28
C HIS A 94 -7.10 13.52 -10.20
N GLN A 95 -6.51 14.57 -9.66
CA GLN A 95 -5.57 15.39 -10.39
C GLN A 95 -4.18 14.77 -10.33
N VAL A 96 -3.57 14.59 -11.49
CA VAL A 96 -2.25 13.98 -11.63
C VAL A 96 -1.34 14.88 -12.47
N ILE A 97 -0.04 14.80 -12.21
CA ILE A 97 0.96 15.57 -12.96
C ILE A 97 1.44 14.74 -14.15
N GLY A 98 1.50 15.35 -15.32
CA GLY A 98 2.11 14.76 -16.51
C GLY A 98 3.63 14.89 -16.48
N LEU A 99 4.35 13.76 -16.54
CA LEU A 99 5.81 13.73 -16.55
C LEU A 99 6.35 12.98 -17.75
N PRO A 100 7.51 13.38 -18.32
CA PRO A 100 8.20 12.58 -19.30
C PRO A 100 8.80 11.33 -18.63
N MET A 101 8.18 10.15 -18.85
CA MET A 101 8.63 8.88 -18.27
C MET A 101 9.23 7.95 -19.34
N ALA A 102 9.91 8.51 -20.34
CA ALA A 102 10.54 7.71 -21.39
C ALA A 102 11.61 6.77 -20.80
N GLY A 103 11.60 5.51 -21.22
CA GLY A 103 12.56 4.50 -20.75
C GLY A 103 12.28 3.90 -19.37
N THR A 104 11.19 4.29 -18.69
CA THR A 104 10.77 3.65 -17.43
C THR A 104 9.91 2.40 -17.71
N SER A 105 9.84 1.49 -16.73
CA SER A 105 9.00 0.29 -16.79
C SER A 105 7.54 0.54 -16.42
N HIS A 106 7.17 1.78 -16.10
CA HIS A 106 5.85 2.19 -15.65
C HIS A 106 5.44 3.50 -16.31
N SER A 107 4.15 3.73 -16.43
CA SER A 107 3.54 4.94 -16.97
C SER A 107 2.72 5.71 -15.93
N VAL A 108 2.64 5.18 -14.70
CA VAL A 108 1.93 5.79 -13.57
C VAL A 108 2.81 5.69 -12.33
N ILE A 109 2.82 6.74 -11.53
CA ILE A 109 3.39 6.76 -10.17
C ILE A 109 2.26 7.08 -9.20
N ILE A 110 2.00 6.20 -8.24
CA ILE A 110 1.04 6.44 -7.15
C ILE A 110 1.80 7.09 -6.01
N GLY A 111 1.55 8.36 -5.77
CA GLY A 111 2.21 9.18 -4.76
C GLY A 111 1.51 9.20 -3.41
N MET A 112 2.06 9.99 -2.49
CA MET A 112 1.56 10.15 -1.12
C MET A 112 0.18 10.81 -1.07
N ASP A 113 -0.24 11.56 -2.07
CA ASP A 113 -1.58 12.12 -2.22
C ASP A 113 -2.68 11.03 -2.25
N ILE A 114 -2.38 9.86 -2.81
CA ILE A 114 -3.26 8.69 -2.77
C ILE A 114 -2.93 7.79 -1.57
N ILE A 115 -1.65 7.53 -1.31
CA ILE A 115 -1.21 6.64 -0.23
C ILE A 115 -1.71 7.11 1.13
N SER A 116 -1.70 8.41 1.40
CA SER A 116 -2.15 9.00 2.67
C SER A 116 -3.67 8.97 2.89
N LEU A 117 -4.46 8.57 1.88
CA LEU A 117 -5.90 8.39 2.04
C LEU A 117 -6.27 7.13 2.85
N GLY A 118 -5.31 6.26 3.12
CA GLY A 118 -5.61 4.98 3.75
C GLY A 118 -4.44 4.30 4.44
N ASP A 119 -4.56 2.99 4.61
CA ASP A 119 -3.54 2.14 5.22
C ASP A 119 -2.81 1.36 4.12
N LEU A 120 -1.52 1.61 3.96
CA LEU A 120 -0.63 0.85 3.07
C LEU A 120 0.23 -0.12 3.87
N ALA A 121 0.24 -1.38 3.48
CA ALA A 121 1.15 -2.37 4.03
C ALA A 121 1.88 -3.14 2.92
N ILE A 122 3.18 -3.34 3.11
CA ILE A 122 4.03 -4.16 2.26
C ILE A 122 4.67 -5.22 3.15
N THR A 123 4.43 -6.48 2.84
CA THR A 123 4.95 -7.61 3.61
C THR A 123 5.75 -8.54 2.72
N ASN A 124 6.78 -9.21 3.30
CA ASN A 124 7.68 -10.11 2.58
C ASN A 124 7.71 -11.52 3.22
N TYR A 125 6.56 -11.97 3.73
CA TYR A 125 6.48 -13.27 4.41
C TYR A 125 6.71 -14.43 3.43
N SER A 126 7.49 -15.43 3.88
CA SER A 126 7.83 -16.63 3.09
C SER A 126 8.45 -16.34 1.71
N GLY A 127 9.26 -15.27 1.61
CA GLY A 127 10.00 -14.95 0.38
C GLY A 127 9.14 -14.36 -0.74
N ARG A 128 7.95 -13.85 -0.42
CA ARG A 128 7.04 -13.22 -1.38
C ARG A 128 6.59 -11.86 -0.86
N THR A 129 6.59 -10.87 -1.75
CA THR A 129 5.99 -9.56 -1.43
C THR A 129 4.48 -9.60 -1.63
N VAL A 130 3.76 -9.01 -0.70
CA VAL A 130 2.35 -8.66 -0.85
C VAL A 130 2.21 -7.18 -0.52
N ILE A 131 1.63 -6.42 -1.44
CA ILE A 131 1.15 -5.07 -1.15
C ILE A 131 -0.35 -5.13 -0.91
N THR A 132 -0.82 -4.42 0.10
CA THR A 132 -2.23 -4.19 0.34
C THR A 132 -2.47 -2.73 0.70
N PHE A 133 -3.58 -2.18 0.22
CA PHE A 133 -4.01 -0.82 0.51
C PHE A 133 -5.49 -0.82 0.82
N ARG A 134 -5.90 -0.05 1.83
CA ARG A 134 -7.28 0.11 2.25
C ARG A 134 -7.58 1.59 2.47
N THR A 135 -8.73 2.05 2.02
CA THR A 135 -9.21 3.42 2.28
C THR A 135 -10.65 3.39 2.80
N PRO A 136 -11.03 4.25 3.77
CA PRO A 136 -10.14 5.12 4.55
C PRO A 136 -9.23 4.33 5.49
N SER A 137 -8.26 5.02 6.11
CA SER A 137 -7.44 4.45 7.20
C SER A 137 -8.33 4.06 8.38
N LEU A 138 -8.13 2.86 8.93
CA LEU A 138 -8.94 2.30 10.01
C LEU A 138 -8.13 1.91 11.24
N GLU A 139 -6.80 1.78 11.12
CA GLU A 139 -5.96 1.32 12.23
C GLU A 139 -4.53 1.85 12.14
N THR A 140 -3.87 1.90 13.28
CA THR A 140 -2.43 2.13 13.39
C THR A 140 -1.73 0.81 13.64
N ILE A 141 -0.84 0.39 12.74
CA ILE A 141 -0.01 -0.79 12.93
C ILE A 141 1.25 -0.39 13.70
N ASN A 142 1.46 -0.97 14.87
CA ASN A 142 2.65 -0.75 15.70
C ASN A 142 3.27 -2.09 16.08
N TYR A 143 4.23 -2.55 15.30
CA TYR A 143 4.93 -3.82 15.56
C TYR A 143 5.74 -3.81 16.86
N VAL A 144 6.14 -2.65 17.37
CA VAL A 144 6.85 -2.54 18.66
C VAL A 144 5.93 -2.94 19.80
N ASP A 145 4.70 -2.40 19.81
CA ASP A 145 3.70 -2.72 20.81
C ASP A 145 3.24 -4.18 20.72
N GLU A 146 3.02 -4.69 19.51
CA GLU A 146 2.68 -6.09 19.28
C GLU A 146 3.75 -7.04 19.88
N LEU A 147 5.03 -6.76 19.62
CA LEU A 147 6.14 -7.54 20.16
C LEU A 147 6.27 -7.42 21.68
N ALA A 148 6.01 -6.24 22.24
CA ALA A 148 6.01 -6.03 23.70
C ALA A 148 4.91 -6.85 24.39
N ILE A 149 3.69 -6.83 23.83
CA ILE A 149 2.57 -7.65 24.30
C ILE A 149 2.91 -9.14 24.16
N GLN A 150 3.48 -9.57 23.05
CA GLN A 150 3.88 -10.97 22.85
C GLN A 150 4.90 -11.42 23.89
N LYS A 151 5.93 -10.61 24.19
CA LYS A 151 6.93 -10.90 25.23
C LYS A 151 6.28 -11.04 26.60
N LYS A 152 5.37 -10.12 26.97
CA LYS A 152 4.61 -10.18 28.22
C LYS A 152 3.82 -11.49 28.32
N CYS A 153 3.12 -11.87 27.25
CA CYS A 153 2.33 -13.10 27.21
C CYS A 153 3.20 -14.36 27.34
N ASN A 154 4.35 -14.40 26.67
CA ASN A 154 5.31 -15.51 26.74
C ASN A 154 5.87 -15.66 28.16
N ASN A 155 6.23 -14.55 28.81
CA ASN A 155 6.76 -14.58 30.21
C ASN A 155 5.71 -15.07 31.19
N MET A 156 4.47 -14.57 31.10
CA MET A 156 3.39 -15.01 31.96
C MET A 156 3.07 -16.51 31.77
N HIS A 157 3.06 -16.98 30.51
CA HIS A 157 2.91 -18.41 30.22
C HIS A 157 3.97 -19.27 30.96
N ARG A 158 5.25 -18.88 30.91
CA ARG A 158 6.32 -19.59 31.63
C ARG A 158 6.08 -19.63 33.14
N LEU A 159 5.66 -18.48 33.72
CA LEU A 159 5.35 -18.37 35.13
C LEU A 159 4.14 -19.23 35.52
N ASN A 160 3.10 -19.27 34.69
CA ASN A 160 1.92 -20.11 34.94
C ASN A 160 2.28 -21.60 34.91
N LEU A 161 3.07 -22.04 33.92
CA LEU A 161 3.56 -23.42 33.85
C LEU A 161 4.37 -23.82 35.06
N SER A 162 5.30 -22.98 35.54
CA SER A 162 6.15 -23.27 36.69
C SER A 162 5.40 -23.29 38.04
N SER A 163 4.27 -22.57 38.14
CA SER A 163 3.47 -22.44 39.35
C SER A 163 2.18 -23.26 39.36
N GLY A 164 1.89 -24.04 38.29
CA GLY A 164 0.65 -24.83 38.18
C GLY A 164 -0.62 -23.99 38.07
N ARG A 165 -0.51 -22.71 37.73
CA ARG A 165 -1.66 -21.80 37.58
C ARG A 165 -2.37 -22.00 36.25
N PRO A 166 -3.66 -21.62 36.12
CA PRO A 166 -4.36 -21.60 34.83
C PRO A 166 -3.60 -20.75 33.83
N ASP A 167 -3.38 -21.32 32.63
CA ASP A 167 -2.57 -20.70 31.56
C ASP A 167 -3.39 -19.73 30.72
N LYS A 168 -3.99 -18.70 31.35
CA LYS A 168 -4.69 -17.61 30.68
C LYS A 168 -3.70 -16.66 30.01
N CYS A 169 -4.07 -16.16 28.84
CA CYS A 169 -3.23 -15.21 28.11
C CYS A 169 -3.20 -13.84 28.81
N ALA A 170 -2.00 -13.30 29.04
CA ALA A 170 -1.80 -12.03 29.74
C ALA A 170 -2.23 -10.78 28.93
N CYS A 171 -2.74 -10.95 27.70
CA CYS A 171 -3.25 -9.84 26.88
C CYS A 171 -4.65 -9.35 27.30
N GLY A 172 -5.30 -10.00 28.25
CA GLY A 172 -6.64 -9.64 28.71
C GLY A 172 -7.79 -10.22 27.88
N SER A 173 -7.53 -11.02 26.85
CA SER A 173 -8.56 -11.60 25.97
C SER A 173 -9.46 -12.66 26.65
N GLY A 174 -9.11 -13.12 27.86
CA GLY A 174 -9.78 -14.23 28.55
C GLY A 174 -9.49 -15.62 27.97
N LYS A 175 -8.86 -15.72 26.81
CA LYS A 175 -8.48 -16.99 26.15
C LYS A 175 -7.28 -17.63 26.82
N ASP A 176 -7.14 -18.95 26.69
CA ASP A 176 -5.91 -19.65 27.07
C ASP A 176 -4.75 -19.22 26.17
N TYR A 177 -3.54 -19.21 26.69
CA TYR A 177 -2.35 -18.77 25.95
C TYR A 177 -2.18 -19.54 24.64
N LYS A 178 -2.35 -20.87 24.63
CA LYS A 178 -2.24 -21.73 23.43
C LYS A 178 -3.21 -21.35 22.32
N ASN A 179 -4.37 -20.79 22.66
CA ASN A 179 -5.42 -20.37 21.73
C ASN A 179 -5.40 -18.86 21.44
N CYS A 180 -4.35 -18.16 21.88
CA CYS A 180 -4.17 -16.72 21.74
C CYS A 180 -2.74 -16.43 21.28
N HIS A 181 -1.91 -15.82 22.11
CA HIS A 181 -0.52 -15.48 21.76
C HIS A 181 0.40 -16.69 21.58
N GLY A 182 0.05 -17.84 22.14
CA GLY A 182 0.73 -19.11 21.89
C GLY A 182 0.53 -19.66 20.47
N ALA A 183 -0.55 -19.27 19.80
CA ALA A 183 -0.83 -19.58 18.40
C ALA A 183 -0.22 -18.56 17.43
N SER A 184 0.25 -17.40 17.92
CA SER A 184 0.88 -16.35 17.12
C SER A 184 2.16 -16.85 16.45
N PRO A 185 2.44 -16.47 15.19
CA PRO A 185 3.72 -16.76 14.55
C PRO A 185 4.91 -16.22 15.34
N TYR A 186 4.74 -15.16 16.15
CA TYR A 186 5.76 -14.60 17.04
C TYR A 186 6.04 -15.45 18.29
N ALA A 187 5.17 -16.42 18.64
CA ALA A 187 5.42 -17.33 19.77
C ALA A 187 6.71 -18.15 19.58
N ARG A 188 7.15 -18.37 18.34
CA ARG A 188 8.38 -19.10 18.00
C ARG A 188 9.64 -18.28 18.19
N TYR A 189 9.56 -16.95 18.22
CA TYR A 189 10.70 -16.06 18.50
C TYR A 189 10.90 -15.96 20.02
N ARG A 190 11.25 -17.09 20.62
CA ARG A 190 11.71 -17.11 22.02
C ARG A 190 13.10 -16.48 22.03
N SER A 191 13.26 -15.36 22.76
CA SER A 191 14.58 -14.86 23.10
C SER A 191 15.42 -16.01 23.67
N LYS A 192 16.50 -16.36 22.99
CA LYS A 192 17.59 -17.17 23.55
C LYS A 192 18.22 -16.40 24.69
#